data_7c0a935e960f4a8962c34e44b75b172a
#
_entry.id   7c0a935e960f4a8962c34e44b75b172a
#
_cell.length_a   1.000
_cell.length_b   1.000
_cell.length_c   1.000
_cell.angle_alpha   90.00
_cell.angle_beta   90.00
_cell.angle_gamma   90.00
#
_symmetry.space_group_name_H-M   'P 1'
#
loop_
_entity.id
_entity.type
_entity.pdbx_description
1 polymer ?
#
loop_
_entity_poly.entity_id
_entity_poly.type
_entity_poly.pdbx_seq_one_letter_code
_entity_poly.pdbx_strand_id
1 'polypeptide(L)'
;MGLVFLVCAVFAEDVRPNILVLISDDQNMDSIGAYGSEYATPHIDRLAQEGVLHTRAYTTATLCVPTRFSCLTGAYPSRSTNSILGPLAKQPSIRNGTAFRPDEKTIAQVLRQAGYYTGATGKWHNDLDLKDLWKNIPKNADPKSPQIIANLKAIQDELRVRLDTYGFDYAECLTGENLDHFPSELEHHNIEYTVKGAVDFLDQVPRDKPFFLWTAFTTTHGPHEPIDSGDVRNTPAGFAEEHLGLMPDRSSYIETNDKWRSVIKEMVLWMDGGIGVILDKLEAQGQLDNTLIIFLSDQQNAGKASPYERGANIPFIARWPGTIEPGTKSETLLDVTDMAATFIDISGNQPLSGMQVDGLSVVPVWRGQSDTLKTSILTESGFAKGIITKDFKYIAIRYNEEALNRGFKPPTTGGIREHIENNSFEILWEKGPFGQPRDNIGGIVDRDQLYDLRKDPGETQNLAQNQDYQEVLKFMQSHLRDYVQAIGRPFGEFSDTLN
;
A
#
# COMPACT_ATOMS: atom_id res chain seq x y z
N MET A 1 -22.55 42.84 -47.96
CA MET A 1 -22.06 42.88 -46.59
C MET A 1 -22.19 41.47 -46.02
N GLY A 2 -21.13 40.70 -46.09
CA GLY A 2 -21.09 39.33 -45.54
C GLY A 2 -20.52 39.37 -44.11
N LEU A 3 -21.32 38.91 -43.15
CA LEU A 3 -20.89 38.76 -41.75
C LEU A 3 -20.03 37.49 -41.65
N VAL A 4 -18.74 37.63 -41.40
CA VAL A 4 -17.87 36.52 -41.08
C VAL A 4 -18.00 36.28 -39.60
N PHE A 5 -18.64 35.15 -39.20
CA PHE A 5 -18.59 34.66 -37.83
C PHE A 5 -17.23 34.02 -37.57
N LEU A 6 -16.41 34.70 -36.78
CA LEU A 6 -15.20 34.13 -36.22
C LEU A 6 -15.61 33.16 -35.07
N VAL A 7 -15.61 31.86 -35.33
CA VAL A 7 -15.73 30.85 -34.27
C VAL A 7 -14.36 30.79 -33.56
N CYS A 8 -14.24 31.46 -32.43
CA CYS A 8 -13.15 31.21 -31.53
C CYS A 8 -13.34 29.80 -30.96
N ALA A 9 -12.59 28.82 -31.45
CA ALA A 9 -12.41 27.57 -30.75
C ALA A 9 -11.65 27.88 -29.46
N VAL A 10 -12.37 27.93 -28.34
CA VAL A 10 -11.75 27.86 -27.02
C VAL A 10 -11.22 26.44 -26.93
N PHE A 11 -9.93 26.26 -27.15
CA PHE A 11 -9.25 25.06 -26.73
C PHE A 11 -9.42 25.03 -25.22
N ALA A 12 -10.21 24.11 -24.70
CA ALA A 12 -10.19 23.77 -23.30
C ALA A 12 -8.73 23.41 -22.97
N GLU A 13 -8.07 24.17 -22.14
CA GLU A 13 -6.79 23.74 -21.53
C GLU A 13 -7.07 22.38 -20.93
N ASP A 14 -6.22 21.41 -21.26
CA ASP A 14 -6.30 20.06 -20.73
C ASP A 14 -5.91 20.17 -19.25
N VAL A 15 -6.91 20.42 -18.39
CA VAL A 15 -6.68 20.64 -16.96
C VAL A 15 -6.35 19.29 -16.36
N ARG A 16 -5.07 19.08 -16.11
CA ARG A 16 -4.57 17.86 -15.44
C ARG A 16 -5.29 17.68 -14.10
N PRO A 17 -5.79 16.46 -13.79
CA PRO A 17 -6.51 16.24 -12.55
C PRO A 17 -5.59 16.34 -11.35
N ASN A 18 -6.16 16.68 -10.22
CA ASN A 18 -5.56 16.41 -8.93
C ASN A 18 -5.50 14.90 -8.68
N ILE A 19 -4.59 14.45 -7.84
CA ILE A 19 -4.42 13.04 -7.47
C ILE A 19 -4.43 12.92 -5.95
N LEU A 20 -5.42 12.20 -5.42
CA LEU A 20 -5.52 11.85 -4.01
C LEU A 20 -5.40 10.34 -3.84
N VAL A 21 -4.39 9.88 -3.10
CA VAL A 21 -4.23 8.49 -2.69
C VAL A 21 -4.58 8.36 -1.22
N LEU A 22 -5.54 7.50 -0.91
CA LEU A 22 -5.97 7.12 0.42
C LEU A 22 -5.55 5.67 0.66
N ILE A 23 -4.54 5.44 1.48
CA ILE A 23 -4.04 4.09 1.74
C ILE A 23 -4.26 3.70 3.20
N SER A 24 -4.97 2.59 3.41
CA SER A 24 -5.13 1.95 4.72
C SER A 24 -4.01 0.94 4.99
N ASP A 25 -3.86 0.53 6.23
CA ASP A 25 -2.84 -0.41 6.70
C ASP A 25 -3.51 -1.70 7.20
N ASP A 26 -3.15 -2.83 6.60
CA ASP A 26 -3.70 -4.14 6.97
C ASP A 26 -5.23 -4.30 6.76
N GLN A 27 -5.85 -3.53 5.89
CA GLN A 27 -7.29 -3.53 5.65
C GLN A 27 -7.75 -4.77 4.89
N ASN A 28 -8.60 -5.58 5.50
CA ASN A 28 -9.25 -6.70 4.81
C ASN A 28 -10.40 -6.21 3.90
N MET A 29 -10.58 -6.86 2.74
CA MET A 29 -11.72 -6.57 1.84
C MET A 29 -13.07 -6.79 2.53
N ASP A 30 -13.19 -7.85 3.35
CA ASP A 30 -14.42 -8.22 4.05
C ASP A 30 -14.79 -7.26 5.21
N SER A 31 -14.06 -6.17 5.37
CA SER A 31 -14.37 -5.08 6.28
C SER A 31 -14.85 -3.79 5.59
N ILE A 32 -15.12 -3.84 4.27
CA ILE A 32 -15.57 -2.68 3.47
C ILE A 32 -16.91 -3.01 2.82
N GLY A 33 -17.92 -2.13 2.98
CA GLY A 33 -19.28 -2.33 2.49
C GLY A 33 -19.34 -2.59 0.98
N ALA A 34 -18.60 -1.83 0.17
CA ALA A 34 -18.54 -2.00 -1.29
C ALA A 34 -18.05 -3.40 -1.73
N TYR A 35 -17.28 -4.10 -0.90
CA TYR A 35 -16.86 -5.50 -1.11
C TYR A 35 -17.79 -6.53 -0.47
N GLY A 36 -18.93 -6.10 0.08
CA GLY A 36 -19.95 -6.99 0.64
C GLY A 36 -19.87 -7.20 2.16
N SER A 37 -19.10 -6.39 2.87
CA SER A 37 -19.11 -6.36 4.33
C SER A 37 -20.44 -5.83 4.87
N GLU A 38 -20.79 -6.25 6.08
CA GLU A 38 -21.87 -5.65 6.88
C GLU A 38 -21.45 -4.31 7.53
N TYR A 39 -20.16 -3.93 7.46
CA TYR A 39 -19.69 -2.66 7.98
C TYR A 39 -20.15 -1.54 7.06
N ALA A 40 -20.81 -0.54 7.64
CA ALA A 40 -21.21 0.64 6.88
C ALA A 40 -20.01 1.57 6.70
N THR A 41 -19.46 1.59 5.48
CA THR A 41 -18.34 2.47 5.08
C THR A 41 -18.83 3.48 4.03
N PRO A 42 -19.75 4.41 4.38
CA PRO A 42 -20.48 5.22 3.41
C PRO A 42 -19.59 6.05 2.50
N HIS A 43 -18.43 6.51 2.98
CA HIS A 43 -17.55 7.37 2.19
C HIS A 43 -16.67 6.54 1.23
N ILE A 44 -16.17 5.39 1.65
CA ILE A 44 -15.48 4.43 0.77
C ILE A 44 -16.46 3.84 -0.24
N ASP A 45 -17.68 3.49 0.20
CA ASP A 45 -18.75 2.97 -0.67
C ASP A 45 -19.19 4.02 -1.71
N ARG A 46 -19.24 5.31 -1.36
CA ARG A 46 -19.47 6.41 -2.29
C ARG A 46 -18.40 6.44 -3.39
N LEU A 47 -17.11 6.26 -3.05
CA LEU A 47 -16.05 6.21 -4.05
C LEU A 47 -16.27 5.06 -5.06
N ALA A 48 -16.72 3.90 -4.59
CA ALA A 48 -17.03 2.75 -5.45
C ALA A 48 -18.28 3.00 -6.31
N GLN A 49 -19.31 3.65 -5.76
CA GLN A 49 -20.55 4.01 -6.49
C GLN A 49 -20.30 5.07 -7.56
N GLU A 50 -19.41 6.03 -7.31
CA GLU A 50 -19.05 7.11 -8.23
C GLU A 50 -17.85 6.77 -9.12
N GLY A 51 -17.28 5.57 -9.01
CA GLY A 51 -16.07 5.13 -9.69
C GLY A 51 -16.09 3.65 -10.06
N VAL A 52 -14.92 3.01 -10.02
CA VAL A 52 -14.71 1.59 -10.29
C VAL A 52 -14.19 0.85 -9.06
N LEU A 53 -14.80 -0.30 -8.79
CA LEU A 53 -14.32 -1.26 -7.79
C LEU A 53 -13.53 -2.37 -8.50
N HIS A 54 -12.22 -2.48 -8.20
CA HIS A 54 -11.40 -3.56 -8.71
C HIS A 54 -11.45 -4.76 -7.77
N THR A 55 -11.74 -5.94 -8.32
CA THR A 55 -11.80 -7.19 -7.57
C THR A 55 -10.53 -8.01 -7.68
N ARG A 56 -9.64 -7.64 -8.60
CA ARG A 56 -8.38 -8.32 -8.92
C ARG A 56 -7.20 -7.34 -8.90
N ALA A 57 -7.12 -6.54 -7.84
CA ALA A 57 -6.00 -5.66 -7.57
C ALA A 57 -5.07 -6.31 -6.54
N TYR A 58 -3.75 -6.23 -6.77
CA TYR A 58 -2.79 -6.97 -5.96
C TYR A 58 -1.66 -6.08 -5.46
N THR A 59 -1.22 -6.39 -4.24
CA THR A 59 0.07 -5.87 -3.78
C THR A 59 1.22 -6.70 -4.33
N THR A 60 2.35 -6.05 -4.59
CA THR A 60 3.60 -6.70 -5.01
C THR A 60 4.28 -7.46 -3.89
N ALA A 61 3.95 -7.14 -2.65
CA ALA A 61 4.39 -7.86 -1.47
C ALA A 61 3.38 -7.64 -0.32
N THR A 62 3.20 -8.64 0.50
CA THR A 62 2.18 -8.63 1.57
C THR A 62 2.72 -8.05 2.89
N LEU A 63 3.51 -6.98 2.78
CA LEU A 63 4.10 -6.22 3.88
C LEU A 63 4.09 -4.72 3.56
N CYS A 64 3.93 -3.90 4.60
CA CYS A 64 3.73 -2.45 4.47
C CYS A 64 4.85 -1.76 3.67
N VAL A 65 6.11 -1.91 4.09
CA VAL A 65 7.24 -1.21 3.46
C VAL A 65 7.42 -1.57 1.98
N PRO A 66 7.50 -2.85 1.57
CA PRO A 66 7.70 -3.18 0.15
C PRO A 66 6.50 -2.82 -0.72
N THR A 67 5.26 -2.88 -0.19
CA THR A 67 4.08 -2.41 -0.94
C THR A 67 4.15 -0.92 -1.20
N ARG A 68 4.38 -0.11 -0.15
CA ARG A 68 4.48 1.35 -0.25
C ARG A 68 5.66 1.77 -1.12
N PHE A 69 6.79 1.04 -1.06
CA PHE A 69 7.90 1.17 -2.00
C PHE A 69 7.41 1.03 -3.45
N SER A 70 6.67 -0.04 -3.76
CA SER A 70 6.19 -0.29 -5.12
C SER A 70 5.16 0.75 -5.58
N CYS A 71 4.25 1.20 -4.72
CA CYS A 71 3.30 2.28 -5.04
C CYS A 71 4.02 3.57 -5.46
N LEU A 72 5.09 3.94 -4.75
CA LEU A 72 5.76 5.22 -4.93
C LEU A 72 6.89 5.18 -5.95
N THR A 73 7.48 4.01 -6.24
CA THR A 73 8.54 3.86 -7.25
C THR A 73 8.06 3.29 -8.57
N GLY A 74 6.96 2.55 -8.57
CA GLY A 74 6.51 1.76 -9.72
C GLY A 74 7.32 0.49 -9.96
N ALA A 75 8.20 0.11 -9.03
CA ALA A 75 9.11 -1.02 -9.18
C ALA A 75 8.75 -2.20 -8.27
N TYR A 76 9.02 -3.42 -8.72
CA TYR A 76 8.91 -4.60 -7.84
C TYR A 76 9.94 -4.54 -6.71
N PRO A 77 9.59 -5.05 -5.50
CA PRO A 77 10.47 -5.03 -4.34
C PRO A 77 11.84 -5.66 -4.56
N SER A 78 11.93 -6.69 -5.40
CA SER A 78 13.20 -7.33 -5.77
C SER A 78 14.18 -6.39 -6.50
N ARG A 79 13.73 -5.25 -7.05
CA ARG A 79 14.62 -4.25 -7.65
C ARG A 79 15.30 -3.38 -6.60
N SER A 80 14.74 -3.28 -5.42
CA SER A 80 15.34 -2.52 -4.34
C SER A 80 16.77 -3.01 -4.05
N THR A 81 17.69 -2.07 -3.98
CA THR A 81 19.07 -2.34 -3.54
C THR A 81 19.21 -2.34 -2.03
N ASN A 82 18.13 -2.03 -1.32
CA ASN A 82 18.02 -1.96 0.12
C ASN A 82 17.35 -3.21 0.71
N SER A 83 17.65 -4.40 0.18
CA SER A 83 17.19 -5.63 0.81
C SER A 83 18.03 -5.95 2.05
N ILE A 84 17.46 -6.70 3.01
CA ILE A 84 18.13 -7.08 4.25
C ILE A 84 19.41 -7.87 4.04
N LEU A 85 19.55 -8.54 2.91
CA LEU A 85 20.79 -9.20 2.54
C LEU A 85 21.83 -8.20 1.98
N GLY A 86 21.50 -6.91 2.00
CA GLY A 86 22.34 -5.84 1.50
C GLY A 86 22.10 -5.51 0.03
N PRO A 87 22.61 -4.35 -0.44
CA PRO A 87 22.34 -3.80 -1.77
C PRO A 87 22.83 -4.70 -2.92
N LEU A 88 23.69 -5.67 -2.63
CA LEU A 88 24.29 -6.58 -3.62
C LEU A 88 23.75 -8.01 -3.52
N ALA A 89 22.73 -8.26 -2.69
CA ALA A 89 22.17 -9.60 -2.57
C ALA A 89 21.67 -10.10 -3.93
N LYS A 90 22.17 -11.24 -4.36
CA LYS A 90 21.77 -11.85 -5.64
C LYS A 90 20.29 -12.20 -5.64
N GLN A 91 19.80 -12.77 -4.54
CA GLN A 91 18.38 -13.07 -4.32
C GLN A 91 17.93 -12.45 -3.00
N PRO A 92 17.27 -11.29 -3.02
CA PRO A 92 16.78 -10.66 -1.80
C PRO A 92 15.64 -11.46 -1.17
N SER A 93 15.59 -11.45 0.16
CA SER A 93 14.39 -11.83 0.90
C SER A 93 13.49 -10.59 1.05
N ILE A 94 12.27 -10.64 0.54
CA ILE A 94 11.36 -9.50 0.48
C ILE A 94 10.65 -9.31 1.80
N ARG A 95 10.93 -8.21 2.48
CA ARG A 95 10.40 -7.84 3.81
C ARG A 95 10.55 -6.33 4.06
N ASN A 96 10.24 -5.87 5.26
CA ASN A 96 10.31 -4.45 5.63
C ASN A 96 11.69 -3.77 5.43
N GLY A 97 12.76 -4.53 5.23
CA GLY A 97 14.04 -3.98 4.80
C GLY A 97 14.10 -3.53 3.32
N THR A 98 13.03 -3.74 2.55
CA THR A 98 12.87 -3.18 1.20
C THR A 98 12.34 -1.75 1.33
N ALA A 99 13.19 -0.84 1.74
CA ALA A 99 12.83 0.56 1.98
C ALA A 99 13.63 1.50 1.07
N PHE A 100 13.29 2.77 1.08
CA PHE A 100 13.95 3.77 0.24
C PHE A 100 15.41 3.99 0.66
N ARG A 101 16.22 4.25 -0.34
CA ARG A 101 17.52 4.87 -0.20
C ARG A 101 17.42 6.37 -0.52
N PRO A 102 18.37 7.18 -0.06
CA PRO A 102 18.36 8.62 -0.36
C PRO A 102 18.38 8.96 -1.86
N ASP A 103 18.87 8.04 -2.72
CA ASP A 103 18.93 8.17 -4.16
C ASP A 103 17.75 7.53 -4.92
N GLU A 104 16.80 6.94 -4.19
CA GLU A 104 15.61 6.31 -4.78
C GLU A 104 14.76 7.34 -5.54
N LYS A 105 14.23 6.92 -6.70
CA LYS A 105 13.36 7.77 -7.51
C LYS A 105 11.90 7.44 -7.25
N THR A 106 11.10 8.47 -7.05
CA THR A 106 9.68 8.34 -6.70
C THR A 106 8.76 9.05 -7.69
N ILE A 107 7.52 8.63 -7.69
CA ILE A 107 6.47 9.29 -8.47
C ILE A 107 6.22 10.74 -8.02
N ALA A 108 6.42 11.04 -6.72
CA ALA A 108 6.27 12.40 -6.22
C ALA A 108 7.30 13.35 -6.86
N GLN A 109 8.54 12.90 -7.08
CA GLN A 109 9.54 13.69 -7.82
C GLN A 109 9.12 13.92 -9.27
N VAL A 110 8.54 12.90 -9.95
CA VAL A 110 8.03 13.05 -11.34
C VAL A 110 6.91 14.07 -11.38
N LEU A 111 5.94 13.96 -10.46
CA LEU A 111 4.80 14.87 -10.39
C LEU A 111 5.21 16.30 -10.02
N ARG A 112 6.14 16.47 -9.07
CA ARG A 112 6.72 17.78 -8.73
C ARG A 112 7.37 18.41 -9.98
N GLN A 113 8.15 17.63 -10.75
CA GLN A 113 8.75 18.10 -11.99
C GLN A 113 7.70 18.45 -13.06
N ALA A 114 6.55 17.76 -13.06
CA ALA A 114 5.41 18.08 -13.91
C ALA A 114 4.60 19.30 -13.40
N GLY A 115 5.00 19.94 -12.30
CA GLY A 115 4.37 21.15 -11.77
C GLY A 115 3.24 20.90 -10.77
N TYR A 116 3.03 19.66 -10.31
CA TYR A 116 2.13 19.37 -9.20
C TYR A 116 2.68 19.93 -7.89
N TYR A 117 1.78 20.37 -7.01
CA TYR A 117 2.11 20.56 -5.59
C TYR A 117 1.94 19.24 -4.88
N THR A 118 2.99 18.73 -4.26
CA THR A 118 3.03 17.34 -3.77
C THR A 118 3.02 17.30 -2.26
N GLY A 119 2.20 16.41 -1.68
CA GLY A 119 2.07 16.28 -0.24
C GLY A 119 1.99 14.85 0.27
N ALA A 120 2.44 14.65 1.52
CA ALA A 120 2.29 13.40 2.25
C ALA A 120 1.85 13.66 3.69
N THR A 121 0.97 12.80 4.20
CA THR A 121 0.49 12.83 5.59
C THR A 121 0.21 11.42 6.09
N GLY A 122 0.28 11.22 7.42
CA GLY A 122 0.05 9.93 8.06
C GLY A 122 1.26 9.00 8.00
N LYS A 123 1.02 7.70 7.83
CA LYS A 123 2.05 6.67 7.93
C LYS A 123 3.03 6.70 6.76
N TRP A 124 4.30 7.01 7.04
CA TRP A 124 5.37 6.98 6.04
C TRP A 124 5.98 5.57 5.89
N HIS A 125 6.68 5.09 6.88
CA HIS A 125 7.21 3.72 7.00
C HIS A 125 8.03 3.22 5.79
N ASN A 126 8.77 4.09 5.11
CA ASN A 126 9.51 3.73 3.89
C ASN A 126 11.04 3.87 3.98
N ASP A 127 11.59 4.38 5.08
CA ASP A 127 13.03 4.50 5.29
C ASP A 127 13.55 3.39 6.21
N LEU A 128 14.78 2.93 5.98
CA LEU A 128 15.36 1.79 6.70
C LEU A 128 15.65 2.04 8.18
N ASP A 129 16.05 3.24 8.51
CA ASP A 129 16.56 3.61 9.84
C ASP A 129 15.57 4.46 10.65
N LEU A 130 14.31 4.52 10.21
CA LEU A 130 13.27 5.32 10.87
C LEU A 130 13.17 5.00 12.36
N LYS A 131 13.13 3.71 12.73
CA LYS A 131 13.08 3.27 14.12
C LYS A 131 14.22 3.82 14.97
N ASP A 132 15.36 4.15 14.36
CA ASP A 132 16.49 4.72 15.07
C ASP A 132 16.24 6.15 15.57
N LEU A 133 15.29 6.84 14.98
CA LEU A 133 14.87 8.17 15.41
C LEU A 133 14.23 8.13 16.81
N TRP A 134 13.51 7.07 17.11
CA TRP A 134 12.82 6.89 18.41
C TRP A 134 13.65 6.17 19.47
N LYS A 135 14.78 5.56 19.14
CA LYS A 135 15.57 4.74 20.09
C LYS A 135 16.02 5.47 21.36
N ASN A 136 16.11 6.79 21.32
CA ASN A 136 16.50 7.62 22.45
C ASN A 136 15.29 8.17 23.25
N ILE A 137 14.07 7.84 22.85
CA ILE A 137 12.86 8.22 23.58
C ILE A 137 12.43 7.02 24.43
N PRO A 138 12.46 7.12 25.77
CA PRO A 138 12.04 6.02 26.64
C PRO A 138 10.57 5.62 26.37
N LYS A 139 10.26 4.32 26.43
CA LYS A 139 8.90 3.81 26.23
C LYS A 139 7.87 4.43 27.19
N ASN A 140 8.30 4.74 28.43
CA ASN A 140 7.49 5.39 29.47
C ASN A 140 7.68 6.92 29.53
N ALA A 141 8.13 7.54 28.44
CA ALA A 141 8.31 8.99 28.40
C ALA A 141 6.97 9.71 28.49
N ASP A 142 6.91 10.79 29.29
CA ASP A 142 5.75 11.67 29.36
C ASP A 142 5.69 12.54 28.09
N PRO A 143 4.65 12.39 27.25
CA PRO A 143 4.50 13.16 26.00
C PRO A 143 4.30 14.66 26.23
N LYS A 144 3.96 15.09 27.44
CA LYS A 144 3.81 16.49 27.86
C LYS A 144 5.12 17.12 28.34
N SER A 145 6.15 16.31 28.54
CA SER A 145 7.47 16.82 28.92
C SER A 145 8.05 17.69 27.81
N PRO A 146 8.54 18.92 28.10
CA PRO A 146 9.14 19.82 27.11
C PRO A 146 10.29 19.16 26.33
N GLN A 147 11.08 18.29 26.98
CA GLN A 147 12.18 17.59 26.33
C GLN A 147 11.64 16.55 25.33
N ILE A 148 10.60 15.82 25.67
CA ILE A 148 10.00 14.81 24.78
C ILE A 148 9.31 15.48 23.60
N ILE A 149 8.59 16.56 23.82
CA ILE A 149 7.98 17.38 22.75
C ILE A 149 9.08 17.88 21.79
N ALA A 150 10.20 18.39 22.30
CA ALA A 150 11.30 18.83 21.47
C ALA A 150 11.93 17.69 20.65
N ASN A 151 12.08 16.49 21.25
CA ASN A 151 12.61 15.33 20.55
C ASN A 151 11.65 14.85 19.44
N LEU A 152 10.34 14.75 19.73
CA LEU A 152 9.33 14.35 18.75
C LEU A 152 9.23 15.37 17.59
N LYS A 153 9.31 16.66 17.91
CA LYS A 153 9.37 17.71 16.89
C LYS A 153 10.61 17.56 16.00
N ALA A 154 11.79 17.30 16.59
CA ALA A 154 12.99 17.07 15.80
C ALA A 154 12.87 15.86 14.87
N ILE A 155 12.14 14.81 15.28
CA ILE A 155 11.81 13.67 14.42
C ILE A 155 10.91 14.11 13.26
N GLN A 156 9.87 14.90 13.51
CA GLN A 156 9.02 15.44 12.44
C GLN A 156 9.82 16.30 11.46
N ASP A 157 10.73 17.13 11.97
CA ASP A 157 11.61 17.97 11.13
C ASP A 157 12.52 17.11 10.25
N GLU A 158 13.10 16.02 10.79
CA GLU A 158 13.92 15.06 10.03
C GLU A 158 13.07 14.33 8.96
N LEU A 159 11.87 13.92 9.29
CA LEU A 159 10.95 13.29 8.33
C LEU A 159 10.63 14.24 7.16
N ARG A 160 10.37 15.53 7.43
CA ARG A 160 10.14 16.53 6.38
C ARG A 160 11.33 16.64 5.44
N VAL A 161 12.55 16.70 5.98
CA VAL A 161 13.77 16.77 5.17
C VAL A 161 13.91 15.55 4.26
N ARG A 162 13.62 14.36 4.79
CA ARG A 162 13.65 13.12 4.00
C ARG A 162 12.59 13.13 2.90
N LEU A 163 11.34 13.48 3.23
CA LEU A 163 10.26 13.50 2.26
C LEU A 163 10.46 14.56 1.17
N ASP A 164 11.08 15.69 1.48
CA ASP A 164 11.47 16.67 0.47
C ASP A 164 12.45 16.06 -0.56
N THR A 165 13.41 15.25 -0.12
CA THR A 165 14.32 14.55 -1.05
C THR A 165 13.60 13.56 -1.96
N TYR A 166 12.48 12.97 -1.48
CA TYR A 166 11.63 12.07 -2.25
C TYR A 166 10.54 12.77 -3.06
N GLY A 167 10.52 14.11 -3.06
CA GLY A 167 9.68 14.89 -3.96
C GLY A 167 8.38 15.41 -3.35
N PHE A 168 8.25 15.49 -2.03
CA PHE A 168 7.08 16.07 -1.36
C PHE A 168 7.36 17.50 -0.90
N ASP A 169 6.57 18.48 -1.44
CA ASP A 169 6.63 19.89 -1.05
C ASP A 169 6.04 20.14 0.34
N TYR A 170 5.10 19.28 0.74
CA TYR A 170 4.43 19.28 2.03
C TYR A 170 4.55 17.90 2.68
N ALA A 171 4.95 17.86 3.94
CA ALA A 171 5.07 16.63 4.70
C ALA A 171 4.79 16.92 6.18
N GLU A 172 3.53 16.82 6.57
CA GLU A 172 3.07 17.15 7.92
C GLU A 172 2.17 16.07 8.49
N CYS A 173 1.98 16.10 9.80
CA CYS A 173 1.19 15.12 10.51
C CYS A 173 1.63 13.67 10.22
N LEU A 174 2.94 13.45 10.21
CA LEU A 174 3.55 12.18 9.83
C LEU A 174 3.58 11.20 11.01
N THR A 175 3.25 9.94 10.72
CA THR A 175 3.55 8.77 11.54
C THR A 175 4.69 8.02 10.85
N GLY A 176 5.92 8.22 11.32
CA GLY A 176 7.11 7.73 10.61
C GLY A 176 7.23 6.21 10.61
N GLU A 177 6.80 5.55 11.68
CA GLU A 177 6.95 4.12 11.95
C GLU A 177 5.66 3.51 12.50
N ASN A 178 5.66 2.20 12.77
CA ASN A 178 4.60 1.54 13.50
C ASN A 178 4.47 2.12 14.91
N LEU A 179 3.25 2.15 15.43
CA LEU A 179 2.94 2.80 16.71
C LEU A 179 3.64 2.16 17.91
N ASP A 180 3.99 0.88 17.84
CA ASP A 180 4.73 0.17 18.89
C ASP A 180 6.17 0.70 19.13
N HIS A 181 6.69 1.53 18.23
CA HIS A 181 7.95 2.24 18.39
C HIS A 181 7.83 3.54 19.19
N PHE A 182 6.61 4.05 19.39
CA PHE A 182 6.36 5.30 20.13
C PHE A 182 6.37 5.08 21.65
N PRO A 183 6.48 6.15 22.47
CA PRO A 183 6.16 6.10 23.89
C PRO A 183 4.75 5.52 24.12
N SER A 184 4.57 4.78 25.23
CA SER A 184 3.30 4.07 25.49
C SER A 184 2.06 4.99 25.49
N GLU A 185 2.20 6.22 25.98
CA GLU A 185 1.13 7.23 25.96
C GLU A 185 0.78 7.71 24.53
N LEU A 186 1.63 7.46 23.54
CA LEU A 186 1.45 7.84 22.13
C LEU A 186 1.27 6.60 21.23
N GLU A 187 1.25 5.41 21.80
CA GLU A 187 1.06 4.13 21.08
C GLU A 187 -0.43 3.90 20.74
N HIS A 188 -1.07 4.94 20.20
CA HIS A 188 -2.48 4.94 19.85
C HIS A 188 -2.70 5.48 18.44
N HIS A 189 -3.72 4.94 17.76
CA HIS A 189 -4.15 5.52 16.49
C HIS A 189 -4.71 6.93 16.70
N ASN A 190 -4.41 7.81 15.75
CA ASN A 190 -4.98 9.16 15.72
C ASN A 190 -5.33 9.55 14.28
N ILE A 191 -6.56 9.20 13.86
CA ILE A 191 -7.05 9.49 12.51
C ILE A 191 -7.23 11.00 12.33
N GLU A 192 -7.66 11.72 13.37
CA GLU A 192 -7.81 13.19 13.34
C GLU A 192 -6.50 13.89 12.97
N TYR A 193 -5.35 13.33 13.43
CA TYR A 193 -4.03 13.89 13.10
C TYR A 193 -3.69 13.70 11.63
N THR A 194 -3.97 12.53 11.07
CA THR A 194 -3.76 12.26 9.63
C THR A 194 -4.69 13.13 8.78
N VAL A 195 -5.98 13.22 9.16
CA VAL A 195 -6.98 14.04 8.47
C VAL A 195 -6.61 15.53 8.52
N LYS A 196 -6.11 15.99 9.68
CA LYS A 196 -5.61 17.37 9.81
C LYS A 196 -4.52 17.67 8.78
N GLY A 197 -3.54 16.79 8.64
CA GLY A 197 -2.48 16.95 7.65
C GLY A 197 -3.03 17.07 6.23
N ALA A 198 -4.02 16.24 5.88
CA ALA A 198 -4.66 16.30 4.57
C ALA A 198 -5.45 17.60 4.34
N VAL A 199 -6.23 18.02 5.31
CA VAL A 199 -7.03 19.27 5.25
C VAL A 199 -6.11 20.49 5.17
N ASP A 200 -5.08 20.56 6.00
CA ASP A 200 -4.10 21.66 5.99
C ASP A 200 -3.33 21.71 4.64
N PHE A 201 -3.02 20.56 4.05
CA PHE A 201 -2.45 20.51 2.71
C PHE A 201 -3.38 21.13 1.67
N LEU A 202 -4.66 20.71 1.65
CA LEU A 202 -5.65 21.20 0.69
C LEU A 202 -5.88 22.73 0.82
N ASP A 203 -5.69 23.30 2.02
CA ASP A 203 -5.75 24.75 2.23
C ASP A 203 -4.49 25.48 1.71
N GLN A 204 -3.37 24.78 1.57
CA GLN A 204 -2.08 25.35 1.13
C GLN A 204 -1.79 25.14 -0.35
N VAL A 205 -2.54 24.28 -1.04
CA VAL A 205 -2.35 24.05 -2.49
C VAL A 205 -2.49 25.37 -3.25
N PRO A 206 -1.49 25.80 -4.04
CA PRO A 206 -1.63 26.93 -4.94
C PRO A 206 -2.77 26.70 -5.95
N ARG A 207 -3.66 27.68 -6.11
CA ARG A 207 -4.86 27.55 -6.94
C ARG A 207 -4.61 27.29 -8.43
N ASP A 208 -3.43 27.61 -8.90
CA ASP A 208 -2.96 27.46 -10.28
C ASP A 208 -2.19 26.17 -10.53
N LYS A 209 -2.11 25.28 -9.52
CA LYS A 209 -1.41 24.01 -9.64
C LYS A 209 -2.31 22.82 -9.36
N PRO A 210 -2.20 21.74 -10.14
CA PRO A 210 -2.73 20.46 -9.69
C PRO A 210 -1.95 19.95 -8.49
N PHE A 211 -2.55 19.08 -7.69
CA PHE A 211 -1.88 18.48 -6.53
C PHE A 211 -1.78 16.96 -6.62
N PHE A 212 -0.78 16.43 -5.92
CA PHE A 212 -0.68 15.03 -5.54
C PHE A 212 -0.62 14.92 -4.02
N LEU A 213 -1.58 14.24 -3.40
CA LEU A 213 -1.61 14.01 -1.97
C LEU A 213 -1.60 12.50 -1.66
N TRP A 214 -0.59 12.07 -0.92
CA TRP A 214 -0.47 10.75 -0.34
C TRP A 214 -0.93 10.79 1.11
N THR A 215 -2.11 10.25 1.40
CA THR A 215 -2.69 10.17 2.73
C THR A 215 -2.69 8.72 3.21
N ALA A 216 -1.89 8.41 4.20
CA ALA A 216 -1.68 7.06 4.67
C ALA A 216 -2.16 6.88 6.12
N PHE A 217 -3.23 6.11 6.30
CA PHE A 217 -3.77 5.79 7.62
C PHE A 217 -2.95 4.70 8.31
N THR A 218 -3.00 4.66 9.64
CA THR A 218 -2.39 3.61 10.45
C THR A 218 -3.38 2.47 10.76
N THR A 219 -4.66 2.65 10.47
CA THR A 219 -5.72 1.67 10.67
C THR A 219 -5.86 0.78 9.41
N THR A 220 -6.11 -0.50 9.53
CA THR A 220 -6.47 -1.28 10.72
C THR A 220 -5.32 -2.06 11.36
N HIS A 221 -4.07 -1.64 11.18
CA HIS A 221 -2.89 -2.24 11.83
C HIS A 221 -3.02 -2.19 13.37
N GLY A 222 -2.26 -3.00 14.09
CA GLY A 222 -2.19 -2.86 15.56
C GLY A 222 -1.49 -1.57 16.02
N PRO A 223 -1.73 -1.13 17.26
CA PRO A 223 -2.45 -1.84 18.32
C PRO A 223 -3.97 -1.86 18.13
N HIS A 224 -4.61 -2.97 18.47
CA HIS A 224 -6.06 -3.13 18.40
C HIS A 224 -6.69 -2.74 19.75
N GLU A 225 -6.72 -1.45 20.01
CA GLU A 225 -7.32 -0.86 21.21
C GLU A 225 -8.61 -0.12 20.88
N PRO A 226 -9.54 0.01 21.85
CA PRO A 226 -10.73 0.83 21.68
C PRO A 226 -10.36 2.24 21.19
N ILE A 227 -11.05 2.72 20.15
CA ILE A 227 -10.73 4.01 19.52
C ILE A 227 -10.90 5.21 20.46
N ASP A 228 -11.67 5.06 21.54
CA ASP A 228 -11.86 6.05 22.62
C ASP A 228 -10.82 5.88 23.76
N SER A 229 -9.86 4.96 23.62
CA SER A 229 -8.72 4.86 24.54
C SER A 229 -7.72 5.99 24.29
N GLY A 230 -7.09 6.46 25.35
CA GLY A 230 -6.13 7.56 25.30
C GLY A 230 -6.74 8.96 25.08
N ASP A 231 -5.91 9.97 25.19
CA ASP A 231 -6.30 11.37 24.94
C ASP A 231 -6.23 11.65 23.42
N VAL A 232 -7.29 12.19 22.84
CA VAL A 232 -7.35 12.53 21.40
C VAL A 232 -6.27 13.53 20.97
N ARG A 233 -5.64 14.23 21.92
CA ARG A 233 -4.53 15.16 21.70
C ARG A 233 -3.16 14.47 21.64
N ASN A 234 -3.10 13.17 21.97
CA ASN A 234 -1.88 12.40 21.80
C ASN A 234 -1.63 12.16 20.30
N THR A 235 -0.54 12.71 19.79
CA THR A 235 -0.17 12.62 18.37
C THR A 235 1.27 12.11 18.20
N PRO A 236 1.65 11.61 17.05
CA PRO A 236 3.04 11.25 16.75
C PRO A 236 4.06 12.39 16.92
N ALA A 237 3.60 13.65 16.91
CA ALA A 237 4.42 14.82 17.18
C ALA A 237 4.42 15.25 18.67
N GLY A 238 3.76 14.50 19.53
CA GLY A 238 3.57 14.78 20.94
C GLY A 238 2.15 15.20 21.29
N PHE A 239 1.99 15.79 22.48
CA PHE A 239 0.69 16.20 23.00
C PHE A 239 0.27 17.54 22.38
N ALA A 240 -0.86 17.56 21.66
CA ALA A 240 -1.44 18.79 21.13
C ALA A 240 -2.10 19.63 22.23
N GLU A 241 -1.92 20.95 22.19
CA GLU A 241 -2.51 21.86 23.20
C GLU A 241 -4.03 21.88 23.14
N GLU A 242 -4.60 21.80 21.92
CA GLU A 242 -6.02 21.83 21.64
C GLU A 242 -6.50 20.58 20.93
N HIS A 243 -7.80 20.29 21.02
CA HIS A 243 -8.44 19.27 20.20
C HIS A 243 -8.36 19.64 18.72
N LEU A 244 -8.10 18.67 17.88
CA LEU A 244 -7.98 18.89 16.41
C LEU A 244 -9.32 19.29 15.79
N GLY A 245 -10.46 18.83 16.35
CA GLY A 245 -11.82 19.34 16.09
C GLY A 245 -12.36 19.16 14.66
N LEU A 246 -11.72 18.31 13.84
CA LEU A 246 -12.05 18.15 12.43
C LEU A 246 -13.08 17.04 12.17
N MET A 247 -13.19 16.10 13.09
CA MET A 247 -14.03 14.91 12.96
C MET A 247 -15.12 14.89 14.03
N PRO A 248 -16.22 14.16 13.80
CA PRO A 248 -17.16 13.83 14.87
C PRO A 248 -16.46 13.15 16.05
N ASP A 249 -17.06 13.27 17.24
CA ASP A 249 -16.56 12.60 18.43
C ASP A 249 -16.41 11.08 18.19
N ARG A 250 -15.33 10.48 18.69
CA ARG A 250 -15.02 9.05 18.51
C ARG A 250 -16.14 8.13 18.95
N SER A 251 -16.94 8.54 19.94
CA SER A 251 -18.11 7.78 20.40
C SER A 251 -19.17 7.57 19.31
N SER A 252 -19.20 8.41 18.28
CA SER A 252 -20.12 8.27 17.14
C SER A 252 -19.80 7.07 16.25
N TYR A 253 -18.60 6.52 16.33
CA TYR A 253 -18.14 5.35 15.59
C TYR A 253 -18.26 4.06 16.40
N ILE A 254 -18.73 4.14 17.66
CA ILE A 254 -18.88 3.01 18.58
C ILE A 254 -20.33 2.54 18.57
N GLU A 255 -20.56 1.29 18.21
CA GLU A 255 -21.88 0.69 18.30
C GLU A 255 -22.19 0.27 19.76
N THR A 256 -22.97 1.08 20.46
CA THR A 256 -23.31 0.88 21.89
C THR A 256 -24.22 -0.33 22.15
N ASN A 257 -24.85 -0.90 21.12
CA ASN A 257 -25.81 -1.99 21.24
C ASN A 257 -25.21 -3.37 21.01
N ASP A 258 -23.93 -3.45 20.65
CA ASP A 258 -23.28 -4.74 20.38
C ASP A 258 -22.75 -5.34 21.68
N LYS A 259 -23.17 -6.58 21.94
CA LYS A 259 -22.69 -7.35 23.09
C LYS A 259 -21.18 -7.66 23.00
N TRP A 260 -20.60 -7.51 21.79
CA TRP A 260 -19.22 -7.76 21.45
C TRP A 260 -18.68 -6.58 20.65
N ARG A 261 -18.15 -5.60 21.34
CA ARG A 261 -17.44 -4.46 20.72
C ARG A 261 -16.35 -4.97 19.79
N SER A 262 -16.46 -4.68 18.50
CA SER A 262 -15.42 -5.00 17.52
C SER A 262 -14.50 -3.81 17.28
N VAL A 263 -13.34 -3.82 17.90
CA VAL A 263 -12.34 -2.75 17.73
C VAL A 263 -11.96 -2.54 16.26
N ILE A 264 -11.83 -3.63 15.48
CA ILE A 264 -11.52 -3.52 14.04
C ILE A 264 -12.63 -2.77 13.29
N LYS A 265 -13.90 -3.07 13.59
CA LYS A 265 -15.03 -2.36 13.00
C LYS A 265 -15.00 -0.87 13.34
N GLU A 266 -14.77 -0.53 14.60
CA GLU A 266 -14.66 0.87 15.04
C GLU A 266 -13.52 1.60 14.32
N MET A 267 -12.35 0.99 14.18
CA MET A 267 -11.21 1.54 13.45
C MET A 267 -11.54 1.80 11.98
N VAL A 268 -12.29 0.89 11.34
CA VAL A 268 -12.74 1.04 9.95
C VAL A 268 -13.71 2.20 9.81
N LEU A 269 -14.75 2.27 10.67
CA LEU A 269 -15.74 3.34 10.63
C LEU A 269 -15.13 4.70 10.93
N TRP A 270 -14.21 4.76 11.87
CA TRP A 270 -13.49 5.98 12.20
C TRP A 270 -12.60 6.47 11.04
N MET A 271 -11.89 5.58 10.37
CA MET A 271 -11.12 5.90 9.17
C MET A 271 -12.05 6.37 8.03
N ASP A 272 -13.15 5.66 7.80
CA ASP A 272 -14.14 6.04 6.78
C ASP A 272 -14.70 7.44 7.04
N GLY A 273 -15.00 7.78 8.31
CA GLY A 273 -15.40 9.14 8.70
C GLY A 273 -14.30 10.18 8.41
N GLY A 274 -13.03 9.84 8.63
CA GLY A 274 -11.90 10.71 8.28
C GLY A 274 -11.78 10.93 6.77
N ILE A 275 -12.01 9.89 5.97
CA ILE A 275 -12.09 10.00 4.50
C ILE A 275 -13.22 10.95 4.12
N GLY A 276 -14.39 10.85 4.78
CA GLY A 276 -15.52 11.77 4.56
C GLY A 276 -15.12 13.23 4.72
N VAL A 277 -14.41 13.57 5.79
CA VAL A 277 -13.95 14.96 6.03
C VAL A 277 -13.04 15.47 4.90
N ILE A 278 -12.16 14.62 4.38
CA ILE A 278 -11.28 14.99 3.25
C ILE A 278 -12.08 15.21 1.97
N LEU A 279 -13.06 14.33 1.68
CA LEU A 279 -13.93 14.46 0.51
C LEU A 279 -14.80 15.73 0.59
N ASP A 280 -15.39 16.03 1.76
CA ASP A 280 -16.18 17.24 2.01
C ASP A 280 -15.32 18.50 1.81
N LYS A 281 -14.05 18.46 2.21
CA LYS A 281 -13.11 19.56 1.99
C LYS A 281 -12.86 19.79 0.49
N LEU A 282 -12.64 18.73 -0.28
CA LEU A 282 -12.50 18.83 -1.75
C LEU A 282 -13.77 19.37 -2.42
N GLU A 283 -14.95 18.92 -1.97
CA GLU A 283 -16.23 19.36 -2.47
C GLU A 283 -16.46 20.85 -2.17
N ALA A 284 -16.18 21.28 -0.93
CA ALA A 284 -16.28 22.68 -0.53
C ALA A 284 -15.35 23.62 -1.31
N GLN A 285 -14.20 23.10 -1.77
CA GLN A 285 -13.25 23.83 -2.62
C GLN A 285 -13.57 23.75 -4.11
N GLY A 286 -14.60 22.97 -4.52
CA GLY A 286 -14.97 22.75 -5.92
C GLY A 286 -13.93 21.91 -6.69
N GLN A 287 -13.11 21.13 -5.99
CA GLN A 287 -12.02 20.34 -6.58
C GLN A 287 -12.35 18.85 -6.73
N LEU A 288 -13.43 18.35 -6.08
CA LEU A 288 -13.76 16.93 -6.02
C LEU A 288 -13.90 16.29 -7.40
N ASP A 289 -14.52 16.98 -8.35
CA ASP A 289 -14.78 16.44 -9.71
C ASP A 289 -13.54 16.50 -10.62
N ASN A 290 -12.56 17.34 -10.31
CA ASN A 290 -11.26 17.36 -11.00
C ASN A 290 -10.19 16.57 -10.25
N THR A 291 -10.57 15.60 -9.43
CA THR A 291 -9.63 14.78 -8.64
C THR A 291 -9.79 13.31 -8.96
N LEU A 292 -8.69 12.67 -9.38
CA LEU A 292 -8.54 11.22 -9.33
C LEU A 292 -8.33 10.82 -7.86
N ILE A 293 -9.26 10.05 -7.32
CA ILE A 293 -9.17 9.52 -5.96
C ILE A 293 -8.97 8.01 -6.03
N ILE A 294 -7.94 7.51 -5.39
CA ILE A 294 -7.67 6.08 -5.25
C ILE A 294 -7.70 5.73 -3.76
N PHE A 295 -8.57 4.78 -3.39
CA PHE A 295 -8.54 4.11 -2.09
C PHE A 295 -7.99 2.70 -2.27
N LEU A 296 -7.00 2.32 -1.44
CA LEU A 296 -6.43 0.98 -1.42
C LEU A 296 -5.93 0.61 -0.03
N SER A 297 -5.65 -0.68 0.19
CA SER A 297 -4.85 -1.17 1.32
C SER A 297 -3.45 -1.57 0.87
N ASP A 298 -2.48 -1.47 1.76
CA ASP A 298 -1.12 -1.95 1.47
C ASP A 298 -1.03 -3.50 1.42
N GLN A 299 -1.80 -4.21 2.22
CA GLN A 299 -2.05 -5.66 2.18
C GLN A 299 -3.30 -5.99 3.01
N GLN A 300 -3.78 -7.23 2.92
CA GLN A 300 -4.78 -7.71 3.87
C GLN A 300 -4.11 -8.36 5.10
N ASN A 301 -4.60 -8.04 6.30
CA ASN A 301 -4.11 -8.65 7.56
C ASN A 301 -4.29 -10.18 7.57
N ALA A 302 -5.38 -10.67 6.99
CA ALA A 302 -5.72 -12.10 7.02
C ALA A 302 -4.65 -13.01 6.40
N GLY A 303 -3.88 -12.51 5.41
CA GLY A 303 -2.78 -13.24 4.79
C GLY A 303 -1.46 -12.48 4.80
N LYS A 304 -1.28 -11.55 5.73
CA LYS A 304 -0.06 -10.75 5.87
C LYS A 304 1.19 -11.61 5.86
N ALA A 305 2.23 -11.13 5.18
CA ALA A 305 3.52 -11.80 5.01
C ALA A 305 3.44 -13.15 4.26
N SER A 306 2.40 -13.40 3.47
CA SER A 306 2.27 -14.59 2.62
C SER A 306 1.78 -14.23 1.21
N PRO A 307 2.13 -14.99 0.17
CA PRO A 307 1.75 -14.69 -1.21
C PRO A 307 0.30 -15.13 -1.56
N TYR A 308 -0.48 -15.58 -0.59
CA TYR A 308 -1.86 -16.05 -0.79
C TYR A 308 -2.84 -14.90 -1.06
N GLU A 309 -4.01 -15.24 -1.68
CA GLU A 309 -5.07 -14.27 -2.03
C GLU A 309 -5.48 -13.38 -0.84
N ARG A 310 -5.66 -13.97 0.34
CA ARG A 310 -6.06 -13.23 1.56
C ARG A 310 -5.00 -12.24 2.06
N GLY A 311 -3.80 -12.25 1.51
CA GLY A 311 -2.77 -11.24 1.78
C GLY A 311 -2.56 -10.31 0.58
N ALA A 312 -2.46 -10.90 -0.61
CA ALA A 312 -1.99 -10.24 -1.81
C ALA A 312 -3.09 -9.52 -2.61
N ASN A 313 -4.32 -10.05 -2.68
CA ASN A 313 -5.45 -9.38 -3.32
C ASN A 313 -6.00 -8.32 -2.36
N ILE A 314 -5.93 -7.05 -2.75
CA ILE A 314 -6.23 -5.91 -1.87
C ILE A 314 -7.49 -5.15 -2.33
N PRO A 315 -8.21 -4.47 -1.43
CA PRO A 315 -9.20 -3.50 -1.85
C PRO A 315 -8.53 -2.39 -2.68
N PHE A 316 -9.15 -2.07 -3.81
CA PHE A 316 -8.71 -1.01 -4.70
C PHE A 316 -9.92 -0.39 -5.40
N ILE A 317 -10.18 0.88 -5.11
CA ILE A 317 -11.27 1.66 -5.65
C ILE A 317 -10.69 2.92 -6.28
N ALA A 318 -11.13 3.25 -7.50
CA ALA A 318 -10.73 4.48 -8.17
C ALA A 318 -11.96 5.29 -8.60
N ARG A 319 -11.96 6.59 -8.30
CA ARG A 319 -12.97 7.56 -8.74
C ARG A 319 -12.31 8.66 -9.56
N TRP A 320 -12.76 8.84 -10.80
CA TRP A 320 -12.31 9.93 -11.66
C TRP A 320 -13.42 10.33 -12.62
N PRO A 321 -14.25 11.31 -12.26
CA PRO A 321 -15.38 11.75 -13.10
C PRO A 321 -14.95 12.14 -14.51
N GLY A 322 -15.76 11.74 -15.47
CA GLY A 322 -15.48 11.98 -16.89
C GLY A 322 -14.48 11.02 -17.53
N THR A 323 -13.77 10.20 -16.72
CA THR A 323 -12.82 9.19 -17.22
C THR A 323 -13.23 7.77 -16.83
N ILE A 324 -13.71 7.57 -15.62
CA ILE A 324 -14.19 6.29 -15.10
C ILE A 324 -15.72 6.29 -15.11
N GLU A 325 -16.31 5.24 -15.69
CA GLU A 325 -17.77 5.02 -15.65
C GLU A 325 -18.20 4.67 -14.21
N PRO A 326 -19.12 5.44 -13.61
CA PRO A 326 -19.56 5.23 -12.23
C PRO A 326 -20.20 3.86 -12.00
N GLY A 327 -19.98 3.29 -10.81
CA GLY A 327 -20.60 2.05 -10.35
C GLY A 327 -20.11 0.79 -11.08
N THR A 328 -18.97 0.87 -11.76
CA THR A 328 -18.40 -0.28 -12.49
C THR A 328 -17.63 -1.21 -11.57
N LYS A 329 -17.62 -2.49 -11.95
CA LYS A 329 -16.75 -3.53 -11.36
C LYS A 329 -15.75 -3.99 -12.40
N SER A 330 -14.46 -4.09 -12.04
CA SER A 330 -13.40 -4.56 -12.93
C SER A 330 -12.72 -5.80 -12.36
N GLU A 331 -12.58 -6.82 -13.19
CA GLU A 331 -11.76 -8.02 -12.94
C GLU A 331 -10.40 -7.94 -13.63
N THR A 332 -10.03 -6.78 -14.16
CA THR A 332 -8.73 -6.55 -14.77
C THR A 332 -7.61 -6.76 -13.74
N LEU A 333 -6.63 -7.58 -14.11
CA LEU A 333 -5.45 -7.79 -13.27
C LEU A 333 -4.61 -6.51 -13.24
N LEU A 334 -4.42 -5.96 -12.06
CA LEU A 334 -3.51 -4.84 -11.80
C LEU A 334 -2.74 -5.06 -10.49
N ASP A 335 -1.59 -4.45 -10.38
CA ASP A 335 -0.84 -4.40 -9.12
C ASP A 335 -0.41 -2.97 -8.79
N VAL A 336 0.06 -2.78 -7.58
CA VAL A 336 0.37 -1.44 -7.07
C VAL A 336 1.48 -0.70 -7.82
N THR A 337 2.29 -1.38 -8.64
CA THR A 337 3.28 -0.71 -9.52
C THR A 337 2.60 0.11 -10.61
N ASP A 338 1.36 -0.26 -10.99
CA ASP A 338 0.57 0.40 -12.02
C ASP A 338 0.16 1.82 -11.63
N MET A 339 0.15 2.13 -10.33
CA MET A 339 -0.15 3.48 -9.83
C MET A 339 0.89 4.49 -10.35
N ALA A 340 2.17 4.20 -10.20
CA ALA A 340 3.23 5.11 -10.65
C ALA A 340 3.19 5.30 -12.18
N ALA A 341 3.01 4.21 -12.94
CA ALA A 341 2.86 4.28 -14.40
C ALA A 341 1.63 5.13 -14.81
N THR A 342 0.52 4.97 -14.10
CA THR A 342 -0.71 5.75 -14.30
C THR A 342 -0.51 7.23 -14.02
N PHE A 343 0.17 7.58 -12.93
CA PHE A 343 0.43 8.99 -12.58
C PHE A 343 1.43 9.66 -13.54
N ILE A 344 2.41 8.91 -14.04
CA ILE A 344 3.30 9.38 -15.11
C ILE A 344 2.49 9.71 -16.36
N ASP A 345 1.62 8.81 -16.81
CA ASP A 345 0.74 8.99 -17.95
C ASP A 345 -0.17 10.23 -17.81
N ILE A 346 -0.87 10.35 -16.67
CA ILE A 346 -1.74 11.48 -16.34
C ILE A 346 -0.98 12.81 -16.31
N SER A 347 0.24 12.81 -15.79
CA SER A 347 1.07 14.01 -15.70
C SER A 347 1.58 14.52 -17.06
N GLY A 348 1.54 13.68 -18.09
CA GLY A 348 2.16 13.95 -19.39
C GLY A 348 3.69 13.99 -19.35
N ASN A 349 4.31 13.52 -18.24
CA ASN A 349 5.76 13.51 -18.06
C ASN A 349 6.36 12.14 -18.43
N GLN A 350 7.65 11.97 -18.26
CA GLN A 350 8.38 10.72 -18.43
C GLN A 350 8.98 10.28 -17.09
N PRO A 351 9.27 8.98 -16.92
CA PRO A 351 10.05 8.52 -15.76
C PRO A 351 11.36 9.29 -15.64
N LEU A 352 11.80 9.57 -14.42
CA LEU A 352 13.09 10.19 -14.17
C LEU A 352 14.24 9.28 -14.63
N SER A 353 15.36 9.89 -15.00
CA SER A 353 16.56 9.11 -15.37
C SER A 353 16.96 8.15 -14.25
N GLY A 354 17.08 6.87 -14.60
CA GLY A 354 17.37 5.78 -13.66
C GLY A 354 16.16 5.24 -12.89
N MET A 355 14.97 5.82 -13.03
CA MET A 355 13.74 5.27 -12.44
C MET A 355 13.31 4.03 -13.22
N GLN A 356 13.16 2.93 -12.52
CA GLN A 356 12.62 1.67 -13.09
C GLN A 356 11.12 1.62 -12.79
N VAL A 357 10.30 1.51 -13.83
CA VAL A 357 8.85 1.37 -13.70
C VAL A 357 8.44 0.06 -14.33
N ASP A 358 7.94 -0.86 -13.51
CA ASP A 358 7.47 -2.20 -13.94
C ASP A 358 5.97 -2.18 -14.26
N GLY A 359 5.24 -1.17 -13.78
CA GLY A 359 3.81 -1.00 -13.95
C GLY A 359 3.41 -0.55 -15.33
N LEU A 360 2.11 -0.66 -15.62
CA LEU A 360 1.44 -0.15 -16.82
C LEU A 360 0.35 0.86 -16.42
N SER A 361 0.12 1.88 -17.26
CA SER A 361 -0.97 2.84 -17.02
C SER A 361 -2.34 2.15 -17.07
N VAL A 362 -3.16 2.34 -16.04
CA VAL A 362 -4.53 1.81 -15.96
C VAL A 362 -5.51 2.71 -16.74
N VAL A 363 -5.11 3.90 -17.18
CA VAL A 363 -5.96 4.87 -17.87
C VAL A 363 -6.71 4.28 -19.07
N PRO A 364 -6.10 3.45 -19.94
CA PRO A 364 -6.84 2.83 -21.06
C PRO A 364 -7.99 1.92 -20.60
N VAL A 365 -7.81 1.21 -19.45
CA VAL A 365 -8.89 0.40 -18.86
C VAL A 365 -9.99 1.28 -18.30
N TRP A 366 -9.64 2.32 -17.57
CA TRP A 366 -10.61 3.26 -16.99
C TRP A 366 -11.41 4.03 -18.05
N ARG A 367 -10.84 4.25 -19.24
CA ARG A 367 -11.52 4.85 -20.39
C ARG A 367 -12.34 3.86 -21.23
N GLY A 368 -12.41 2.59 -20.85
CA GLY A 368 -13.08 1.55 -21.62
C GLY A 368 -12.42 1.25 -22.98
N GLN A 369 -11.14 1.59 -23.13
CA GLN A 369 -10.36 1.34 -24.34
C GLN A 369 -9.72 -0.05 -24.36
N SER A 370 -9.65 -0.70 -23.20
CA SER A 370 -9.13 -2.06 -23.02
C SER A 370 -9.81 -2.74 -21.85
N ASP A 371 -10.10 -4.01 -21.99
CA ASP A 371 -10.59 -4.88 -20.89
C ASP A 371 -9.45 -5.61 -20.17
N THR A 372 -8.22 -5.46 -20.63
CA THR A 372 -7.05 -6.17 -20.12
C THR A 372 -5.88 -5.21 -19.96
N LEU A 373 -5.22 -5.26 -18.81
CA LEU A 373 -3.98 -4.55 -18.55
C LEU A 373 -2.78 -5.50 -18.62
N LYS A 374 -2.81 -6.55 -17.82
CA LYS A 374 -1.77 -7.56 -17.69
C LYS A 374 -2.35 -8.97 -17.85
N THR A 375 -1.57 -9.90 -18.35
CA THR A 375 -1.93 -11.33 -18.40
C THR A 375 -1.52 -12.07 -17.14
N SER A 376 -0.51 -11.55 -16.44
CA SER A 376 -0.03 -12.07 -15.16
C SER A 376 0.56 -10.94 -14.32
N ILE A 377 0.63 -11.14 -13.01
CA ILE A 377 1.27 -10.26 -12.04
C ILE A 377 2.15 -11.06 -11.10
N LEU A 378 3.15 -10.39 -10.54
CA LEU A 378 4.08 -10.95 -9.57
C LEU A 378 3.75 -10.43 -8.16
N THR A 379 3.70 -11.32 -7.18
CA THR A 379 3.75 -10.97 -5.75
C THR A 379 4.93 -11.65 -5.08
N GLU A 380 5.55 -11.00 -4.10
CA GLU A 380 6.77 -11.46 -3.46
C GLU A 380 6.62 -11.44 -1.94
N SER A 381 7.12 -12.45 -1.24
CA SER A 381 7.11 -12.48 0.22
C SER A 381 8.24 -13.38 0.73
N GLY A 382 9.16 -12.85 1.52
CA GLY A 382 10.31 -13.60 2.01
C GLY A 382 11.10 -14.21 0.85
N PHE A 383 11.21 -15.54 0.83
CA PHE A 383 11.84 -16.33 -0.22
C PHE A 383 10.82 -16.91 -1.22
N ALA A 384 9.58 -16.42 -1.21
CA ALA A 384 8.54 -16.86 -2.11
C ALA A 384 8.25 -15.83 -3.20
N LYS A 385 7.88 -16.31 -4.38
CA LYS A 385 7.32 -15.53 -5.48
C LYS A 385 6.04 -16.19 -5.95
N GLY A 386 4.99 -15.40 -6.10
CA GLY A 386 3.69 -15.82 -6.62
C GLY A 386 3.43 -15.21 -7.98
N ILE A 387 3.02 -16.02 -8.95
CA ILE A 387 2.49 -15.58 -10.24
C ILE A 387 0.99 -15.77 -10.23
N ILE A 388 0.25 -14.72 -10.56
CA ILE A 388 -1.19 -14.70 -10.60
C ILE A 388 -1.62 -14.39 -12.01
N THR A 389 -2.49 -15.23 -12.56
CA THR A 389 -3.19 -15.01 -13.83
C THR A 389 -4.69 -14.87 -13.55
N LYS A 390 -5.51 -14.73 -14.59
CA LYS A 390 -6.96 -14.66 -14.42
C LYS A 390 -7.51 -15.89 -13.67
N ASP A 391 -6.99 -17.09 -13.97
CA ASP A 391 -7.58 -18.34 -13.54
C ASP A 391 -6.74 -19.09 -12.50
N PHE A 392 -5.44 -18.88 -12.48
CA PHE A 392 -4.51 -19.68 -11.68
C PHE A 392 -3.52 -18.83 -10.89
N LYS A 393 -3.07 -19.40 -9.78
CA LYS A 393 -1.94 -18.88 -9.03
C LYS A 393 -0.90 -19.95 -8.80
N TYR A 394 0.35 -19.59 -9.05
CA TYR A 394 1.51 -20.43 -8.79
C TYR A 394 2.42 -19.75 -7.78
N ILE A 395 2.82 -20.49 -6.75
CA ILE A 395 3.75 -20.01 -5.72
C ILE A 395 5.00 -20.90 -5.74
N ALA A 396 6.17 -20.27 -5.91
CA ALA A 396 7.47 -20.90 -5.81
C ALA A 396 8.22 -20.41 -4.56
N ILE A 397 8.76 -21.34 -3.77
CA ILE A 397 9.62 -21.05 -2.63
C ILE A 397 11.04 -21.47 -2.98
N ARG A 398 11.98 -20.52 -2.99
CA ARG A 398 13.40 -20.80 -3.30
C ARG A 398 14.29 -20.05 -2.31
N TYR A 399 14.92 -20.81 -1.43
CA TYR A 399 15.86 -20.24 -0.45
C TYR A 399 17.17 -19.91 -1.14
N ASN A 400 17.75 -18.74 -0.84
CA ASN A 400 19.03 -18.39 -1.38
C ASN A 400 20.17 -19.11 -0.65
N GLU A 401 21.25 -19.38 -1.39
CA GLU A 401 22.42 -20.09 -0.86
C GLU A 401 23.10 -19.34 0.29
N GLU A 402 23.08 -18.02 0.28
CA GLU A 402 23.67 -17.22 1.33
C GLU A 402 22.94 -17.44 2.68
N ALA A 403 21.60 -17.47 2.66
CA ALA A 403 20.81 -17.77 3.85
C ALA A 403 21.09 -19.18 4.36
N LEU A 404 21.12 -20.17 3.47
CA LEU A 404 21.44 -21.56 3.82
C LEU A 404 22.84 -21.71 4.40
N ASN A 405 23.83 -21.05 3.83
CA ASN A 405 25.22 -21.07 4.27
C ASN A 405 25.41 -20.36 5.64
N ARG A 406 24.54 -19.41 5.99
CA ARG A 406 24.50 -18.77 7.30
C ARG A 406 23.75 -19.59 8.34
N GLY A 407 23.31 -20.80 8.02
CA GLY A 407 22.65 -21.70 8.95
C GLY A 407 21.13 -21.61 8.99
N PHE A 408 20.51 -20.87 8.05
CA PHE A 408 19.07 -20.89 7.90
C PHE A 408 18.58 -22.31 7.57
N LYS A 409 17.61 -22.80 8.32
CA LYS A 409 17.00 -24.11 8.10
C LYS A 409 15.60 -23.91 7.51
N PRO A 410 15.34 -24.36 6.26
CA PRO A 410 14.01 -24.34 5.71
C PRO A 410 13.01 -25.03 6.64
N PRO A 411 11.82 -24.47 6.86
CA PRO A 411 10.79 -25.12 7.64
C PRO A 411 10.38 -26.44 7.00
N THR A 412 10.25 -27.48 7.81
CA THR A 412 9.82 -28.82 7.35
C THR A 412 8.34 -29.09 7.59
N THR A 413 7.72 -28.25 8.42
CA THR A 413 6.27 -28.28 8.74
C THR A 413 5.73 -26.86 8.70
N GLY A 414 4.44 -26.72 8.42
CA GLY A 414 3.82 -25.39 8.42
C GLY A 414 4.04 -24.65 9.73
N GLY A 415 4.51 -23.43 9.67
CA GLY A 415 4.45 -22.50 10.75
C GLY A 415 5.64 -22.37 11.67
N ILE A 416 6.80 -21.92 11.20
CA ILE A 416 7.88 -21.53 12.13
C ILE A 416 8.28 -20.08 11.84
N ARG A 417 8.15 -19.25 12.86
CA ARG A 417 8.86 -17.99 13.00
C ARG A 417 10.26 -18.36 13.52
N GLU A 418 11.20 -18.61 12.63
CA GLU A 418 12.58 -18.88 13.02
C GLU A 418 13.39 -17.59 12.94
N HIS A 419 13.72 -17.02 14.11
CA HIS A 419 14.73 -15.98 14.23
C HIS A 419 16.11 -16.63 14.10
N ILE A 420 16.86 -16.26 13.10
CA ILE A 420 18.30 -16.45 13.12
C ILE A 420 18.87 -15.28 13.93
N GLU A 421 19.30 -15.58 15.14
CA GLU A 421 19.99 -14.61 16.01
C GLU A 421 21.12 -13.93 15.24
N ASN A 422 21.14 -12.61 15.27
CA ASN A 422 22.10 -11.68 14.68
C ASN A 422 22.02 -11.32 13.20
N ASN A 423 21.10 -11.84 12.39
CA ASN A 423 20.86 -11.38 11.01
C ASN A 423 19.41 -11.54 10.53
N SER A 424 18.46 -11.50 11.45
CA SER A 424 16.99 -11.44 11.25
C SER A 424 16.47 -11.90 9.87
N PHE A 425 16.70 -13.16 9.52
CA PHE A 425 15.98 -13.80 8.42
C PHE A 425 14.65 -14.31 8.99
N GLU A 426 13.60 -13.51 8.87
CA GLU A 426 12.25 -13.98 9.18
C GLU A 426 11.63 -14.52 7.90
N ILE A 427 11.19 -15.78 7.91
CA ILE A 427 10.14 -16.20 7.00
C ILE A 427 8.84 -15.83 7.70
N LEU A 428 8.29 -14.70 7.27
CA LEU A 428 7.06 -14.16 7.83
C LEU A 428 5.85 -14.85 7.19
N TRP A 429 5.67 -16.12 7.44
CA TRP A 429 4.46 -16.83 7.07
C TRP A 429 3.63 -17.04 8.33
N GLU A 430 3.18 -15.97 8.95
CA GLU A 430 2.40 -16.07 10.19
C GLU A 430 1.03 -16.69 9.97
N LYS A 431 0.49 -16.56 8.77
CA LYS A 431 -0.85 -17.03 8.43
C LYS A 431 -0.86 -17.76 7.08
N GLY A 432 -1.57 -18.84 7.00
CA GLY A 432 -1.85 -19.56 5.76
C GLY A 432 -3.01 -18.94 4.97
N PRO A 433 -3.48 -19.63 3.92
CA PRO A 433 -4.71 -19.28 3.22
C PRO A 433 -5.83 -19.04 4.25
N PHE A 434 -6.69 -18.05 4.01
CA PHE A 434 -7.77 -17.64 4.93
C PHE A 434 -7.36 -17.13 6.32
N GLY A 435 -6.09 -16.78 6.55
CA GLY A 435 -5.63 -16.29 7.85
C GLY A 435 -5.64 -17.35 8.97
N GLN A 436 -5.74 -18.63 8.61
CA GLN A 436 -5.68 -19.71 9.59
C GLN A 436 -4.26 -19.93 10.11
N PRO A 437 -4.10 -20.40 11.37
CA PRO A 437 -2.79 -20.79 11.87
C PRO A 437 -2.15 -21.83 10.94
N ARG A 438 -0.88 -21.70 10.65
CA ARG A 438 -0.11 -22.54 9.70
C ARG A 438 -0.10 -24.01 10.05
N ASP A 439 -0.17 -24.33 11.32
CA ASP A 439 0.03 -25.68 11.84
C ASP A 439 -0.99 -26.70 11.33
N ASN A 440 -2.07 -26.23 10.72
CA ASN A 440 -3.17 -27.06 10.22
C ASN A 440 -3.28 -27.12 8.68
N ILE A 441 -2.36 -26.51 7.93
CA ILE A 441 -2.44 -26.43 6.47
C ILE A 441 -1.32 -27.24 5.84
N GLY A 442 -1.67 -28.40 5.27
CA GLY A 442 -0.73 -29.19 4.50
C GLY A 442 -0.25 -28.46 3.23
N GLY A 443 1.02 -28.62 2.88
CA GLY A 443 1.57 -28.10 1.63
C GLY A 443 2.03 -26.64 1.65
N ILE A 444 1.86 -25.91 2.74
CA ILE A 444 2.27 -24.49 2.83
C ILE A 444 3.79 -24.29 2.69
N VAL A 445 4.57 -25.32 2.95
CA VAL A 445 6.04 -25.34 2.78
C VAL A 445 6.48 -26.00 1.48
N ASP A 446 5.55 -26.45 0.65
CA ASP A 446 5.87 -27.07 -0.64
C ASP A 446 6.60 -26.05 -1.52
N ARG A 447 7.68 -26.51 -2.14
CA ARG A 447 8.51 -25.68 -3.01
C ARG A 447 7.75 -25.11 -4.20
N ASP A 448 6.75 -25.85 -4.67
CA ASP A 448 5.87 -25.50 -5.78
C ASP A 448 4.42 -25.70 -5.36
N GLN A 449 3.61 -24.69 -5.55
CA GLN A 449 2.18 -24.70 -5.23
C GLN A 449 1.42 -24.12 -6.41
N LEU A 450 0.32 -24.79 -6.81
CA LEU A 450 -0.55 -24.37 -7.91
C LEU A 450 -2.02 -24.42 -7.44
N TYR A 451 -2.76 -23.35 -7.70
CA TYR A 451 -4.16 -23.23 -7.33
C TYR A 451 -5.02 -22.78 -8.52
N ASP A 452 -6.18 -23.42 -8.71
CA ASP A 452 -7.21 -22.98 -9.66
C ASP A 452 -8.17 -22.04 -8.93
N LEU A 453 -7.96 -20.72 -9.07
CA LEU A 453 -8.70 -19.69 -8.33
C LEU A 453 -10.19 -19.64 -8.66
N ARG A 454 -10.63 -20.22 -9.80
CA ARG A 454 -12.05 -20.31 -10.17
C ARG A 454 -12.79 -21.36 -9.34
N LYS A 455 -12.10 -22.44 -8.96
CA LYS A 455 -12.68 -23.59 -8.24
C LYS A 455 -12.32 -23.59 -6.77
N ASP A 456 -11.16 -23.04 -6.45
CA ASP A 456 -10.56 -22.98 -5.12
C ASP A 456 -10.01 -21.58 -4.84
N PRO A 457 -10.87 -20.54 -4.74
CA PRO A 457 -10.45 -19.18 -4.44
C PRO A 457 -9.79 -19.06 -3.05
N GLY A 458 -9.90 -20.10 -2.26
CA GLY A 458 -9.32 -20.20 -0.94
C GLY A 458 -7.96 -20.87 -0.89
N GLU A 459 -7.43 -21.32 -2.02
CA GLU A 459 -6.09 -21.90 -2.11
C GLU A 459 -5.88 -23.07 -1.14
N THR A 460 -6.90 -23.93 -1.02
CA THR A 460 -6.91 -25.05 -0.06
C THR A 460 -6.31 -26.33 -0.62
N GLN A 461 -6.24 -26.46 -1.96
CA GLN A 461 -5.76 -27.67 -2.64
C GLN A 461 -4.61 -27.36 -3.56
N ASN A 462 -3.39 -27.75 -3.16
CA ASN A 462 -2.21 -27.65 -4.02
C ASN A 462 -2.27 -28.64 -5.17
N LEU A 463 -2.33 -28.17 -6.42
CA LEU A 463 -2.42 -28.94 -7.66
C LEU A 463 -1.06 -29.19 -8.33
N ALA A 464 0.06 -28.71 -7.77
CA ALA A 464 1.37 -28.78 -8.41
C ALA A 464 1.84 -30.22 -8.73
N GLN A 465 1.39 -31.22 -7.97
CA GLN A 465 1.69 -32.64 -8.19
C GLN A 465 0.62 -33.37 -9.02
N ASN A 466 -0.50 -32.72 -9.37
CA ASN A 466 -1.58 -33.33 -10.14
C ASN A 466 -1.19 -33.40 -11.63
N GLN A 467 -1.28 -34.63 -12.21
CA GLN A 467 -0.90 -34.87 -13.61
C GLN A 467 -1.75 -34.08 -14.61
N ASP A 468 -3.02 -33.83 -14.30
CA ASP A 468 -3.94 -33.10 -15.18
C ASP A 468 -3.60 -31.60 -15.29
N TYR A 469 -2.79 -31.07 -14.37
CA TYR A 469 -2.42 -29.67 -14.32
C TYR A 469 -0.94 -29.38 -14.67
N GLN A 470 -0.19 -30.39 -15.15
CA GLN A 470 1.25 -30.20 -15.43
C GLN A 470 1.54 -29.18 -16.54
N GLU A 471 0.68 -29.08 -17.56
CA GLU A 471 0.82 -28.07 -18.61
C GLU A 471 0.53 -26.66 -18.07
N VAL A 472 -0.46 -26.53 -17.18
CA VAL A 472 -0.73 -25.27 -16.48
C VAL A 472 0.44 -24.87 -15.59
N LEU A 473 1.00 -25.82 -14.84
CA LEU A 473 2.18 -25.59 -14.01
C LEU A 473 3.37 -25.06 -14.82
N LYS A 474 3.69 -25.68 -15.95
CA LYS A 474 4.76 -25.23 -16.85
C LYS A 474 4.51 -23.83 -17.39
N PHE A 475 3.27 -23.53 -17.77
CA PHE A 475 2.85 -22.21 -18.23
C PHE A 475 3.06 -21.14 -17.15
N MET A 476 2.62 -21.40 -15.93
CA MET A 476 2.81 -20.49 -14.80
C MET A 476 4.29 -20.31 -14.44
N GLN A 477 5.06 -21.38 -14.49
CA GLN A 477 6.52 -21.32 -14.29
C GLN A 477 7.23 -20.51 -15.37
N SER A 478 6.73 -20.53 -16.63
CA SER A 478 7.30 -19.67 -17.67
C SER A 478 7.08 -18.18 -17.39
N HIS A 479 5.90 -17.79 -16.93
CA HIS A 479 5.66 -16.42 -16.49
C HIS A 479 6.58 -15.99 -15.34
N LEU A 480 6.81 -16.87 -14.36
CA LEU A 480 7.76 -16.56 -13.28
C LEU A 480 9.18 -16.35 -13.84
N ARG A 481 9.59 -17.17 -14.80
CA ARG A 481 10.91 -17.02 -15.45
C ARG A 481 11.03 -15.69 -16.16
N ASP A 482 9.99 -15.26 -16.87
CA ASP A 482 9.97 -13.97 -17.58
C ASP A 482 10.13 -12.80 -16.59
N TYR A 483 9.44 -12.81 -15.46
CA TYR A 483 9.61 -11.80 -14.41
C TYR A 483 11.00 -11.83 -13.77
N VAL A 484 11.53 -13.02 -13.45
CA VAL A 484 12.89 -13.17 -12.88
C VAL A 484 13.94 -12.60 -13.83
N GLN A 485 13.82 -12.87 -15.14
CA GLN A 485 14.71 -12.33 -16.16
C GLN A 485 14.58 -10.80 -16.28
N ALA A 486 13.37 -10.28 -16.35
CA ALA A 486 13.11 -8.84 -16.46
C ALA A 486 13.61 -8.04 -15.24
N ILE A 487 13.49 -8.61 -14.04
CA ILE A 487 13.99 -7.99 -12.81
C ILE A 487 15.51 -8.11 -12.71
N GLY A 488 16.11 -9.18 -13.27
CA GLY A 488 17.56 -9.43 -13.24
C GLY A 488 18.10 -9.86 -11.87
N ARG A 489 17.23 -10.44 -11.02
CA ARG A 489 17.61 -11.01 -9.71
C ARG A 489 17.43 -12.52 -9.71
N PRO A 490 18.47 -13.31 -9.39
CA PRO A 490 18.36 -14.76 -9.37
C PRO A 490 17.28 -15.28 -8.43
N PHE A 491 16.61 -16.37 -8.85
CA PHE A 491 15.59 -17.05 -8.06
C PHE A 491 15.58 -18.55 -8.38
N GLY A 492 16.49 -19.33 -7.80
CA GLY A 492 16.63 -20.76 -8.06
C GLY A 492 16.80 -21.07 -9.55
N GLU A 493 16.20 -22.16 -10.00
CA GLU A 493 16.22 -22.64 -11.40
C GLU A 493 15.54 -21.71 -12.41
N PHE A 494 14.82 -20.68 -11.96
CA PHE A 494 14.22 -19.66 -12.84
C PHE A 494 15.26 -18.68 -13.38
N SER A 495 16.49 -18.79 -12.92
CA SER A 495 17.61 -17.87 -13.24
C SER A 495 18.61 -18.44 -14.26
N ASP A 496 18.41 -19.65 -14.76
CA ASP A 496 19.41 -20.39 -15.57
C ASP A 496 19.92 -19.65 -16.81
N THR A 497 19.36 -18.51 -17.15
CA THR A 497 19.75 -17.64 -18.27
C THR A 497 20.42 -16.32 -17.83
N LEU A 498 20.61 -16.08 -16.53
CA LEU A 498 21.22 -14.85 -15.99
C LEU A 498 22.75 -14.97 -15.75
N ASN A 499 23.41 -15.97 -16.33
CA ASN A 499 24.88 -16.18 -16.27
C ASN A 499 25.66 -15.33 -17.26
#